data_994c744ffb863c8e8e9799b3d69fb48c
#
_entry.id   994c744ffb863c8e8e9799b3d69fb48c
#
_cell.length_a   1.000
_cell.length_b   1.000
_cell.length_c   1.000
_cell.angle_alpha   90.00
_cell.angle_beta   90.00
_cell.angle_gamma   90.00
#
_symmetry.space_group_name_H-M   'P 1'
#
loop_
_entity.id
_entity.type
_entity.pdbx_description
1 polymer ?
#
loop_
_entity_poly.entity_id
_entity_poly.type
_entity_poly.pdbx_seq_one_letter_code
_entity_poly.pdbx_strand_id
1 'polypeptide(L)'
;MKVLIIIAVCLAFVPACMSDCSPLKRLKIKSQWEAVYGRDSVARENLGREIWSYILAKEPKMKELFARVRGDNINSDAFKAHAVRVFGGFDICVSLMNDPDTLNAELQHLHDQHDQRGIPHEYFDIFIEALNYVIPNHLEHYDEDAWEDCFQVIKNAITEGLTE
;
A
#
# COMPACT_ATOMS: atom_id res chain seq x y z
N MET A 1 53.14 37.20 -10.43
CA MET A 1 52.15 36.66 -9.46
C MET A 1 50.94 36.15 -10.24
N LYS A 2 50.75 34.83 -10.32
CA LYS A 2 49.57 34.23 -10.94
C LYS A 2 48.57 33.92 -9.86
N VAL A 3 47.40 34.58 -9.90
CA VAL A 3 46.29 34.32 -8.98
C VAL A 3 45.55 33.11 -9.48
N LEU A 4 45.56 32.02 -8.73
CA LEU A 4 44.78 30.82 -8.99
C LEU A 4 43.36 31.02 -8.41
N ILE A 5 42.38 31.20 -9.29
CA ILE A 5 40.98 31.24 -8.85
C ILE A 5 40.49 29.79 -8.72
N ILE A 6 40.32 29.31 -7.47
CA ILE A 6 39.70 28.02 -7.19
C ILE A 6 38.19 28.25 -7.22
N ILE A 7 37.54 27.79 -8.29
CA ILE A 7 36.08 27.73 -8.35
C ILE A 7 35.65 26.50 -7.55
N ALA A 8 35.15 26.71 -6.33
CA ALA A 8 34.48 25.68 -5.54
C ALA A 8 33.12 25.40 -6.18
N VAL A 9 33.00 24.28 -6.90
CA VAL A 9 31.72 23.77 -7.37
C VAL A 9 31.01 23.18 -6.16
N CYS A 10 30.09 23.94 -5.56
CA CYS A 10 29.13 23.39 -4.61
C CYS A 10 28.19 22.43 -5.36
N LEU A 11 28.49 21.15 -5.35
CA LEU A 11 27.51 20.10 -5.67
C LEU A 11 26.39 20.19 -4.65
N ALA A 12 25.30 20.87 -5.02
CA ALA A 12 24.05 20.81 -4.27
C ALA A 12 23.60 19.34 -4.27
N PHE A 13 23.77 18.66 -3.13
CA PHE A 13 23.17 17.38 -2.87
C PHE A 13 21.67 17.63 -2.81
N VAL A 14 20.95 17.43 -3.92
CA VAL A 14 19.49 17.37 -3.92
C VAL A 14 19.17 16.04 -3.22
N PRO A 15 18.64 16.04 -1.98
CA PRO A 15 18.18 14.79 -1.40
C PRO A 15 17.14 14.21 -2.36
N ALA A 16 17.31 12.96 -2.76
CA ALA A 16 16.25 12.22 -3.42
C ALA A 16 14.98 12.44 -2.60
N CYS A 17 13.90 12.88 -3.24
CA CYS A 17 12.61 13.06 -2.60
C CYS A 17 12.14 11.69 -2.15
N MET A 18 12.60 11.25 -0.97
CA MET A 18 12.03 10.08 -0.32
C MET A 18 10.61 10.45 0.05
N SER A 19 9.65 9.62 -0.33
CA SER A 19 8.24 9.84 0.00
C SER A 19 8.14 10.11 1.52
N ASP A 20 7.75 11.33 1.86
CA ASP A 20 7.75 11.77 3.25
C ASP A 20 6.37 11.53 3.88
N CYS A 21 6.15 10.30 4.35
CA CYS A 21 4.99 10.00 5.18
C CYS A 21 5.15 10.65 6.56
N SER A 22 5.03 11.99 6.59
CA SER A 22 5.19 12.82 7.77
C SER A 22 4.17 12.51 8.86
N PRO A 23 4.40 12.90 10.13
CA PRO A 23 3.44 12.68 11.21
C PRO A 23 2.03 13.20 10.91
N LEU A 24 1.92 14.33 10.20
CA LEU A 24 0.62 14.87 9.79
C LEU A 24 -0.06 13.99 8.74
N LYS A 25 0.68 13.51 7.74
CA LYS A 25 0.16 12.58 6.73
C LYS A 25 -0.31 11.27 7.36
N ARG A 26 0.46 10.70 8.30
CA ARG A 26 0.05 9.51 9.06
C ARG A 26 -1.25 9.71 9.83
N LEU A 27 -1.44 10.86 10.46
CA LEU A 27 -2.68 11.18 11.15
C LEU A 27 -3.88 11.24 10.19
N LYS A 28 -3.69 11.89 9.02
CA LYS A 28 -4.73 12.00 8.00
C LYS A 28 -5.17 10.64 7.47
N ILE A 29 -4.23 9.80 7.05
CA ILE A 29 -4.61 8.48 6.53
C ILE A 29 -5.23 7.58 7.58
N LYS A 30 -4.79 7.63 8.85
CA LYS A 30 -5.43 6.90 9.94
C LYS A 30 -6.90 7.30 10.09
N SER A 31 -7.18 8.60 10.12
CA SER A 31 -8.54 9.11 10.24
C SER A 31 -9.40 8.76 9.03
N GLN A 32 -8.86 8.88 7.82
CA GLN A 32 -9.59 8.56 6.59
C GLN A 32 -9.80 7.06 6.44
N TRP A 33 -8.79 6.24 6.78
CA TRP A 33 -8.92 4.78 6.77
C TRP A 33 -9.98 4.29 7.76
N GLU A 34 -9.99 4.81 8.97
CA GLU A 34 -11.01 4.48 9.98
C GLU A 34 -12.44 4.75 9.46
N ALA A 35 -12.62 5.84 8.72
CA ALA A 35 -13.90 6.19 8.12
C ALA A 35 -14.33 5.21 7.01
N VAL A 36 -13.38 4.73 6.19
CA VAL A 36 -13.63 3.89 5.01
C VAL A 36 -13.72 2.41 5.36
N TYR A 37 -12.79 1.91 6.18
CA TYR A 37 -12.64 0.48 6.44
C TYR A 37 -13.86 -0.12 7.16
N GLY A 38 -14.56 0.71 7.94
CA GLY A 38 -15.78 0.30 8.62
C GLY A 38 -15.54 -0.59 9.83
N ARG A 39 -16.62 -0.77 10.62
CA ARG A 39 -16.58 -1.48 11.91
C ARG A 39 -17.17 -2.88 11.84
N ASP A 40 -17.96 -3.18 10.83
CA ASP A 40 -18.64 -4.46 10.70
C ASP A 40 -18.15 -5.26 9.48
N SER A 41 -18.49 -6.54 9.46
CA SER A 41 -18.05 -7.46 8.41
C SER A 41 -18.58 -7.08 7.04
N VAL A 42 -19.80 -6.57 6.96
CA VAL A 42 -20.47 -6.25 5.68
C VAL A 42 -19.76 -5.08 5.00
N ALA A 43 -19.43 -4.02 5.77
CA ALA A 43 -18.70 -2.87 5.26
C ALA A 43 -17.32 -3.29 4.72
N ARG A 44 -16.58 -4.10 5.51
CA ARG A 44 -15.25 -4.61 5.13
C ARG A 44 -15.27 -5.52 3.90
N GLU A 45 -16.26 -6.41 3.81
CA GLU A 45 -16.46 -7.28 2.64
C GLU A 45 -16.79 -6.47 1.39
N ASN A 46 -17.64 -5.44 1.50
CA ASN A 46 -18.02 -4.57 0.38
C ASN A 46 -16.82 -3.77 -0.13
N LEU A 47 -16.09 -3.10 0.75
CA LEU A 47 -14.87 -2.39 0.38
C LEU A 47 -13.87 -3.33 -0.31
N GLY A 48 -13.64 -4.49 0.29
CA GLY A 48 -12.75 -5.51 -0.28
C GLY A 48 -13.21 -5.94 -1.66
N ARG A 49 -14.50 -6.16 -1.87
CA ARG A 49 -15.05 -6.54 -3.17
C ARG A 49 -14.89 -5.45 -4.22
N GLU A 50 -15.07 -4.18 -3.87
CA GLU A 50 -14.87 -3.06 -4.79
C GLU A 50 -13.41 -2.97 -5.25
N ILE A 51 -12.47 -3.01 -4.32
CA ILE A 51 -11.04 -2.93 -4.62
C ILE A 51 -10.62 -4.15 -5.46
N TRP A 52 -10.99 -5.37 -5.07
CA TRP A 52 -10.66 -6.57 -5.83
C TRP A 52 -11.35 -6.64 -7.20
N SER A 53 -12.54 -6.05 -7.35
CA SER A 53 -13.20 -5.92 -8.67
C SER A 53 -12.35 -5.07 -9.62
N TYR A 54 -11.78 -3.97 -9.13
CA TYR A 54 -10.87 -3.12 -9.90
C TYR A 54 -9.60 -3.89 -10.28
N ILE A 55 -8.91 -4.48 -9.30
CA ILE A 55 -7.65 -5.21 -9.49
C ILE A 55 -7.81 -6.30 -10.57
N LEU A 56 -8.82 -7.15 -10.43
CA LEU A 56 -9.02 -8.29 -11.33
C LEU A 56 -9.62 -7.91 -12.69
N ALA A 57 -10.17 -6.70 -12.83
CA ALA A 57 -10.53 -6.13 -14.11
C ALA A 57 -9.30 -5.56 -14.83
N LYS A 58 -8.37 -4.93 -14.09
CA LYS A 58 -7.13 -4.36 -14.60
C LYS A 58 -6.15 -5.46 -15.04
N GLU A 59 -5.94 -6.47 -14.19
CA GLU A 59 -5.05 -7.60 -14.45
C GLU A 59 -5.75 -8.94 -14.17
N PRO A 60 -6.45 -9.50 -15.17
CA PRO A 60 -7.20 -10.74 -14.98
C PRO A 60 -6.35 -11.97 -14.63
N LYS A 61 -5.05 -11.97 -14.95
CA LYS A 61 -4.14 -13.08 -14.63
C LYS A 61 -3.90 -13.22 -13.14
N MET A 62 -4.07 -12.15 -12.36
CA MET A 62 -3.94 -12.21 -10.91
C MET A 62 -4.89 -13.24 -10.28
N LYS A 63 -6.00 -13.61 -10.93
CA LYS A 63 -6.92 -14.68 -10.46
C LYS A 63 -6.20 -15.99 -10.18
N GLU A 64 -5.15 -16.30 -10.94
CA GLU A 64 -4.40 -17.55 -10.82
C GLU A 64 -3.65 -17.64 -9.49
N LEU A 65 -3.13 -16.52 -8.99
CA LEU A 65 -2.47 -16.44 -7.69
C LEU A 65 -3.43 -16.74 -6.52
N PHE A 66 -4.70 -16.49 -6.74
CA PHE A 66 -5.76 -16.65 -5.74
C PHE A 66 -6.62 -17.91 -5.94
N ALA A 67 -6.15 -18.89 -6.72
CA ALA A 67 -6.87 -20.15 -6.96
C ALA A 67 -7.27 -20.84 -5.63
N ARG A 68 -6.39 -20.83 -4.64
CA ARG A 68 -6.60 -21.43 -3.32
C ARG A 68 -7.75 -20.80 -2.52
N VAL A 69 -8.11 -19.57 -2.83
CA VAL A 69 -9.18 -18.79 -2.17
C VAL A 69 -10.31 -18.43 -3.13
N ARG A 70 -10.44 -19.15 -4.22
CA ARG A 70 -11.50 -18.94 -5.22
C ARG A 70 -11.41 -17.57 -5.91
N GLY A 71 -10.21 -17.20 -6.39
CA GLY A 71 -10.00 -15.97 -7.18
C GLY A 71 -10.83 -15.89 -8.47
N ASP A 72 -11.35 -17.02 -8.94
CA ASP A 72 -12.32 -17.12 -10.03
C ASP A 72 -13.70 -16.50 -9.68
N ASN A 73 -14.01 -16.40 -8.39
CA ASN A 73 -15.28 -15.88 -7.89
C ASN A 73 -15.11 -15.01 -6.64
N ILE A 74 -14.96 -13.70 -6.83
CA ILE A 74 -14.80 -12.73 -5.75
C ILE A 74 -16.00 -12.64 -4.79
N ASN A 75 -17.16 -13.19 -5.18
CA ASN A 75 -18.35 -13.24 -4.33
C ASN A 75 -18.40 -14.51 -3.47
N SER A 76 -17.47 -15.45 -3.64
CA SER A 76 -17.39 -16.62 -2.77
C SER A 76 -16.98 -16.27 -1.35
N ASP A 77 -17.47 -17.01 -0.36
CA ASP A 77 -17.11 -16.77 1.04
C ASP A 77 -15.60 -16.96 1.30
N ALA A 78 -14.95 -17.85 0.54
CA ALA A 78 -13.51 -18.06 0.61
C ALA A 78 -12.74 -16.81 0.14
N PHE A 79 -13.18 -16.16 -0.95
CA PHE A 79 -12.53 -14.94 -1.43
C PHE A 79 -12.85 -13.73 -0.56
N LYS A 80 -14.08 -13.57 -0.09
CA LYS A 80 -14.45 -12.54 0.88
C LYS A 80 -13.59 -12.62 2.15
N ALA A 81 -13.42 -13.82 2.70
CA ALA A 81 -12.57 -14.03 3.86
C ALA A 81 -11.09 -13.71 3.55
N HIS A 82 -10.62 -13.96 2.32
CA HIS A 82 -9.29 -13.55 1.87
C HIS A 82 -9.18 -12.01 1.81
N ALA A 83 -10.14 -11.33 1.17
CA ALA A 83 -10.15 -9.87 1.09
C ALA A 83 -10.12 -9.22 2.47
N VAL A 84 -10.94 -9.70 3.41
CA VAL A 84 -10.93 -9.19 4.80
C VAL A 84 -9.58 -9.39 5.48
N ARG A 85 -8.87 -10.51 5.23
CA ARG A 85 -7.51 -10.72 5.77
C ARG A 85 -6.49 -9.75 5.16
N VAL A 86 -6.53 -9.51 3.85
CA VAL A 86 -5.63 -8.58 3.17
C VAL A 86 -5.80 -7.16 3.74
N PHE A 87 -7.04 -6.68 3.82
CA PHE A 87 -7.29 -5.36 4.38
C PHE A 87 -7.12 -5.29 5.90
N GLY A 88 -7.22 -6.42 6.60
CA GLY A 88 -6.83 -6.51 8.02
C GLY A 88 -5.32 -6.33 8.21
N GLY A 89 -4.48 -6.92 7.36
CA GLY A 89 -3.03 -6.67 7.35
C GLY A 89 -2.71 -5.21 7.03
N PHE A 90 -3.39 -4.63 6.05
CA PHE A 90 -3.24 -3.22 5.73
C PHE A 90 -3.67 -2.31 6.90
N ASP A 91 -4.78 -2.62 7.58
CA ASP A 91 -5.24 -1.91 8.79
C ASP A 91 -4.19 -1.96 9.91
N ILE A 92 -3.53 -3.09 10.10
CA ILE A 92 -2.41 -3.23 11.04
C ILE A 92 -1.28 -2.27 10.66
N CYS A 93 -0.84 -2.24 9.39
CA CYS A 93 0.19 -1.33 8.92
C CYS A 93 -0.19 0.15 9.17
N VAL A 94 -1.41 0.55 8.82
CA VAL A 94 -1.90 1.92 9.05
C VAL A 94 -1.91 2.26 10.54
N SER A 95 -2.37 1.33 11.39
CA SER A 95 -2.42 1.53 12.84
C SER A 95 -1.04 1.72 13.47
N LEU A 96 -0.02 1.03 12.94
CA LEU A 96 1.36 1.01 13.44
C LEU A 96 2.23 2.16 12.92
N MET A 97 1.75 3.02 12.02
CA MET A 97 2.58 4.08 11.39
C MET A 97 3.31 5.02 12.37
N ASN A 98 2.85 5.12 13.61
CA ASN A 98 3.50 5.94 14.64
C ASN A 98 4.46 5.13 15.55
N ASP A 99 4.59 3.82 15.30
CA ASP A 99 5.50 2.92 15.99
C ASP A 99 6.38 2.22 14.92
N PRO A 100 7.50 2.85 14.53
CA PRO A 100 8.31 2.37 13.41
C PRO A 100 8.93 1.00 13.67
N ASP A 101 9.28 0.66 14.89
CA ASP A 101 9.91 -0.62 15.19
C ASP A 101 8.90 -1.77 15.02
N THR A 102 7.69 -1.59 15.54
CA THR A 102 6.62 -2.58 15.41
C THR A 102 6.10 -2.62 13.95
N LEU A 103 6.00 -1.48 13.27
CA LEU A 103 5.64 -1.43 11.85
C LEU A 103 6.65 -2.20 11.00
N ASN A 104 7.95 -2.00 11.21
CA ASN A 104 8.98 -2.72 10.46
C ASN A 104 8.89 -4.24 10.66
N ALA A 105 8.58 -4.72 11.86
CA ALA A 105 8.38 -6.13 12.12
C ALA A 105 7.17 -6.70 11.34
N GLU A 106 6.07 -5.95 11.26
CA GLU A 106 4.88 -6.34 10.47
C GLU A 106 5.18 -6.31 8.97
N LEU A 107 5.87 -5.28 8.48
CA LEU A 107 6.23 -5.16 7.06
C LEU A 107 7.17 -6.30 6.63
N GLN A 108 8.13 -6.70 7.48
CA GLN A 108 8.98 -7.85 7.22
C GLN A 108 8.15 -9.16 7.17
N HIS A 109 7.21 -9.34 8.08
CA HIS A 109 6.30 -10.48 8.04
C HIS A 109 5.47 -10.54 6.75
N LEU A 110 4.95 -9.40 6.31
CA LEU A 110 4.21 -9.30 5.04
C LEU A 110 5.13 -9.56 3.85
N HIS A 111 6.36 -9.02 3.85
CA HIS A 111 7.36 -9.32 2.83
C HIS A 111 7.58 -10.83 2.70
N ASP A 112 7.91 -11.51 3.79
CA ASP A 112 8.17 -12.95 3.79
C ASP A 112 6.97 -13.75 3.25
N GLN A 113 5.76 -13.32 3.57
CA GLN A 113 4.54 -13.97 3.07
C GLN A 113 4.34 -13.79 1.56
N HIS A 114 4.68 -12.64 1.00
CA HIS A 114 4.53 -12.35 -0.43
C HIS A 114 5.64 -13.00 -1.23
N ASP A 115 6.88 -12.98 -0.73
CA ASP A 115 8.03 -13.66 -1.34
C ASP A 115 7.77 -15.17 -1.47
N GLN A 116 7.36 -15.84 -0.37
CA GLN A 116 7.02 -17.27 -0.38
C GLN A 116 5.91 -17.65 -1.36
N ARG A 117 5.09 -16.67 -1.79
CA ARG A 117 4.00 -16.87 -2.75
C ARG A 117 4.38 -16.48 -4.17
N GLY A 118 5.59 -15.94 -4.35
CA GLY A 118 6.07 -15.47 -5.65
C GLY A 118 5.16 -14.37 -6.22
N ILE A 119 4.73 -13.41 -5.39
CA ILE A 119 3.89 -12.29 -5.84
C ILE A 119 4.79 -11.27 -6.53
N PRO A 120 4.62 -10.99 -7.84
CA PRO A 120 5.41 -10.01 -8.54
C PRO A 120 5.26 -8.60 -7.97
N HIS A 121 6.35 -7.83 -7.97
CA HIS A 121 6.39 -6.45 -7.51
C HIS A 121 5.33 -5.56 -8.18
N GLU A 122 5.13 -5.71 -9.48
CA GLU A 122 4.19 -4.92 -10.29
C GLU A 122 2.72 -5.02 -9.82
N TYR A 123 2.36 -6.11 -9.15
CA TYR A 123 0.98 -6.28 -8.63
C TYR A 123 0.68 -5.41 -7.42
N PHE A 124 1.70 -4.94 -6.73
CA PHE A 124 1.53 -3.95 -5.66
C PHE A 124 1.22 -2.56 -6.23
N ASP A 125 1.73 -2.22 -7.41
CA ASP A 125 1.36 -0.97 -8.10
C ASP A 125 -0.12 -0.97 -8.48
N ILE A 126 -0.62 -2.10 -9.00
CA ILE A 126 -2.05 -2.27 -9.30
C ILE A 126 -2.90 -2.20 -8.02
N PHE A 127 -2.40 -2.74 -6.92
CA PHE A 127 -3.10 -2.66 -5.62
C PHE A 127 -3.22 -1.21 -5.13
N ILE A 128 -2.13 -0.42 -5.21
CA ILE A 128 -2.15 1.01 -4.86
C ILE A 128 -3.08 1.79 -5.79
N GLU A 129 -3.01 1.54 -7.10
CA GLU A 129 -3.92 2.15 -8.07
C GLU A 129 -5.39 1.88 -7.71
N ALA A 130 -5.72 0.65 -7.32
CA ALA A 130 -7.06 0.29 -6.91
C ALA A 130 -7.51 1.02 -5.63
N LEU A 131 -6.63 1.17 -4.65
CA LEU A 131 -6.91 1.94 -3.44
C LEU A 131 -7.19 3.41 -3.77
N ASN A 132 -6.34 4.04 -4.59
CA ASN A 132 -6.49 5.42 -5.02
C ASN A 132 -7.74 5.66 -5.88
N TYR A 133 -8.24 4.62 -6.56
CA TYR A 133 -9.48 4.68 -7.32
C TYR A 133 -10.73 4.52 -6.47
N VAL A 134 -10.71 3.61 -5.49
CA VAL A 134 -11.91 3.25 -4.71
C VAL A 134 -12.09 4.13 -3.48
N ILE A 135 -11.05 4.36 -2.70
CA ILE A 135 -11.13 5.07 -1.40
C ILE A 135 -11.74 6.47 -1.52
N PRO A 136 -11.40 7.30 -2.53
CA PRO A 136 -11.99 8.63 -2.68
C PRO A 136 -13.52 8.63 -2.76
N ASN A 137 -14.14 7.55 -3.27
CA ASN A 137 -15.58 7.45 -3.40
C ASN A 137 -16.31 7.29 -2.04
N HIS A 138 -15.56 6.96 -1.00
CA HIS A 138 -16.07 6.74 0.35
C HIS A 138 -15.75 7.89 1.32
N LEU A 139 -15.09 8.97 0.82
CA LEU A 139 -14.64 10.10 1.63
C LEU A 139 -15.17 11.43 1.06
N GLU A 140 -15.58 12.33 1.94
CA GLU A 140 -15.92 13.71 1.54
C GLU A 140 -14.66 14.50 1.12
N HIS A 141 -13.53 14.23 1.77
CA HIS A 141 -12.25 14.83 1.50
C HIS A 141 -11.16 13.76 1.48
N TYR A 142 -10.55 13.56 0.33
CA TYR A 142 -9.43 12.64 0.14
C TYR A 142 -8.12 13.43 0.06
N ASP A 143 -7.14 13.08 0.88
CA ASP A 143 -5.80 13.69 0.85
C ASP A 143 -4.85 12.80 0.06
N GLU A 144 -4.85 12.99 -1.26
CA GLU A 144 -4.07 12.19 -2.21
C GLU A 144 -2.59 12.14 -1.85
N ASP A 145 -1.97 13.29 -1.51
CA ASP A 145 -0.55 13.35 -1.15
C ASP A 145 -0.23 12.54 0.12
N ALA A 146 -1.14 12.51 1.09
CA ALA A 146 -0.93 11.74 2.30
C ALA A 146 -1.01 10.23 2.02
N TRP A 147 -1.97 9.82 1.19
CA TRP A 147 -2.15 8.43 0.81
C TRP A 147 -1.00 7.93 -0.05
N GLU A 148 -0.60 8.68 -1.09
CA GLU A 148 0.51 8.30 -1.97
C GLU A 148 1.80 8.10 -1.18
N ASP A 149 2.23 9.10 -0.40
CA ASP A 149 3.49 9.02 0.34
C ASP A 149 3.50 7.87 1.37
N CYS A 150 2.40 7.69 2.11
CA CYS A 150 2.36 6.66 3.13
C CYS A 150 2.17 5.24 2.55
N PHE A 151 1.50 5.10 1.42
CA PHE A 151 1.42 3.83 0.71
C PHE A 151 2.76 3.41 0.13
N GLN A 152 3.53 4.36 -0.40
CA GLN A 152 4.87 4.07 -0.89
C GLN A 152 5.79 3.51 0.21
N VAL A 153 5.69 4.02 1.44
CA VAL A 153 6.45 3.47 2.57
C VAL A 153 6.10 1.99 2.81
N ILE A 154 4.81 1.67 2.87
CA ILE A 154 4.34 0.29 3.08
C ILE A 154 4.75 -0.60 1.90
N LYS A 155 4.45 -0.16 0.67
CA LYS A 155 4.76 -0.91 -0.55
C LYS A 155 6.24 -1.22 -0.65
N ASN A 156 7.10 -0.19 -0.56
CA ASN A 156 8.54 -0.36 -0.74
C ASN A 156 9.13 -1.36 0.25
N ALA A 157 8.69 -1.33 1.52
CA ALA A 157 9.16 -2.26 2.53
C ALA A 157 8.70 -3.71 2.28
N ILE A 158 7.48 -3.91 1.75
CA ILE A 158 6.97 -5.25 1.41
C ILE A 158 7.65 -5.79 0.14
N THR A 159 7.96 -4.92 -0.82
CA THR A 159 8.43 -5.35 -2.16
C THR A 159 9.95 -5.32 -2.31
N GLU A 160 10.70 -4.88 -1.32
CA GLU A 160 12.16 -4.82 -1.38
C GLU A 160 12.75 -6.22 -1.65
N GLY A 161 13.36 -6.39 -2.84
CA GLY A 161 13.96 -7.66 -3.25
C GLY A 161 13.01 -8.73 -3.76
N LEU A 162 11.71 -8.46 -3.90
CA LEU A 162 10.81 -9.35 -4.63
C LEU A 162 11.16 -9.40 -6.12
N THR A 163 10.85 -10.53 -6.76
CA THR A 163 11.08 -10.70 -8.20
C THR A 163 10.24 -9.75 -9.04
N GLU A 164 10.81 -9.29 -10.16
CA GLU A 164 10.10 -8.57 -11.21
C GLU A 164 9.19 -9.49 -12.03
#